data_c53ac4573ac4b50782413430ff111470
#
_entry.id   c53ac4573ac4b50782413430ff111470
#
_cell.length_a   1.000
_cell.length_b   1.000
_cell.length_c   1.000
_cell.angle_alpha   90.00
_cell.angle_beta   90.00
_cell.angle_gamma   90.00
#
_symmetry.space_group_name_H-M   'P 1'
#
loop_
_entity.id
_entity.type
_entity.pdbx_description
1 polymer ?
#
loop_
_entity_poly.entity_id
_entity_poly.type
_entity_poly.pdbx_seq_one_letter_code
_entity_poly.pdbx_strand_id
1 'polypeptide(L)'
;INLIKADQMPYQTALMHAYDCGEFDVVMDKVLQSADWDGFEKRRQDSEKNGLLRGRGISSYLEAATFFNDRMEIRFDPSGAVSVIAGTFSHGQGHETAYAQMMCEFLGVEFESVRLVQGDTDAVSIGRGTYASRSMTIGGSALRIAADKIIEKGKQIAAHILEAAAADIEFDDGNFSVTG
;
A
#
# COMPACT_ATOMS: atom_id res chain seq x y z
N ILE A 1 0.26 21.16 23.23
CA ILE A 1 -0.87 21.75 24.00
C ILE A 1 -2.19 21.09 23.60
N ASN A 2 -2.39 20.75 22.33
CA ASN A 2 -3.67 20.21 21.83
C ASN A 2 -3.56 18.72 21.39
N LEU A 3 -2.53 18.00 21.85
CA LEU A 3 -2.40 16.59 21.54
C LEU A 3 -3.37 15.78 22.40
N ILE A 4 -4.13 14.91 21.76
CA ILE A 4 -4.98 13.93 22.43
C ILE A 4 -4.08 12.91 23.14
N LYS A 5 -4.36 12.62 24.38
CA LYS A 5 -3.57 11.67 25.18
C LYS A 5 -4.02 10.23 24.90
N ALA A 6 -3.10 9.29 25.09
CA ALA A 6 -3.39 7.87 24.86
C ALA A 6 -4.56 7.34 25.71
N ASP A 7 -4.72 7.83 26.94
CA ASP A 7 -5.82 7.47 27.84
C ASP A 7 -7.19 8.07 27.47
N GLN A 8 -7.21 8.98 26.48
CA GLN A 8 -8.44 9.56 25.93
C GLN A 8 -8.95 8.81 24.68
N MET A 9 -8.22 7.78 24.25
CA MET A 9 -8.61 6.97 23.09
C MET A 9 -9.64 5.89 23.46
N PRO A 10 -10.59 5.58 22.57
CA PRO A 10 -10.82 6.20 21.28
C PRO A 10 -11.40 7.61 21.40
N TYR A 11 -10.90 8.55 20.60
CA TYR A 11 -11.31 9.94 20.62
C TYR A 11 -12.02 10.33 19.32
N GLN A 12 -13.26 10.81 19.43
CA GLN A 12 -14.03 11.31 18.29
C GLN A 12 -13.73 12.79 18.06
N THR A 13 -13.18 13.12 16.89
CA THR A 13 -12.91 14.51 16.50
C THR A 13 -14.18 15.23 16.06
N ALA A 14 -14.15 16.56 16.08
CA ALA A 14 -15.24 17.39 15.58
C ALA A 14 -15.53 17.20 14.08
N LEU A 15 -14.56 16.70 13.30
CA LEU A 15 -14.67 16.43 11.88
C LEU A 15 -15.02 14.96 11.57
N MET A 16 -15.60 14.26 12.52
CA MET A 16 -16.09 12.87 12.39
C MET A 16 -15.01 11.80 12.18
N HIS A 17 -13.73 12.12 12.38
CA HIS A 17 -12.67 11.12 12.44
C HIS A 17 -12.56 10.56 13.85
N ALA A 18 -12.42 9.24 13.99
CA ALA A 18 -12.11 8.59 15.25
C ALA A 18 -10.62 8.24 15.29
N TYR A 19 -9.94 8.64 16.36
CA TYR A 19 -8.59 8.18 16.66
C TYR A 19 -8.72 7.00 17.61
N ASP A 20 -8.36 5.84 17.13
CA ASP A 20 -8.51 4.58 17.89
C ASP A 20 -7.32 4.32 18.81
N CYS A 21 -6.13 4.80 18.44
CA CYS A 21 -4.89 4.66 19.19
C CYS A 21 -3.92 5.80 18.88
N GLY A 22 -2.92 6.00 19.72
CA GLY A 22 -1.82 6.91 19.47
C GLY A 22 -1.16 7.44 20.74
N GLU A 23 0.14 7.59 20.71
CA GLU A 23 0.97 8.22 21.73
C GLU A 23 1.64 9.47 21.12
N PHE A 24 0.82 10.45 20.77
CA PHE A 24 1.24 11.62 19.98
C PHE A 24 2.25 12.49 20.72
N ASP A 25 2.13 12.62 22.03
CA ASP A 25 3.08 13.33 22.87
C ASP A 25 4.44 12.61 22.96
N VAL A 26 4.43 11.29 23.09
CA VAL A 26 5.67 10.49 23.11
C VAL A 26 6.42 10.62 21.78
N VAL A 27 5.71 10.59 20.65
CA VAL A 27 6.32 10.79 19.32
C VAL A 27 6.91 12.21 19.22
N MET A 28 6.15 13.21 19.67
CA MET A 28 6.60 14.60 19.68
C MET A 28 7.86 14.77 20.51
N ASP A 29 7.90 14.25 21.74
CA ASP A 29 9.05 14.35 22.63
C ASP A 29 10.31 13.69 22.03
N LYS A 30 10.16 12.52 21.40
CA LYS A 30 11.25 11.85 20.70
C LYS A 30 11.82 12.70 19.55
N VAL A 31 10.95 13.33 18.76
CA VAL A 31 11.36 14.21 17.66
C VAL A 31 12.10 15.44 18.19
N LEU A 32 11.59 16.07 19.24
CA LEU A 32 12.22 17.22 19.87
C LEU A 32 13.60 16.88 20.42
N GLN A 33 13.72 15.72 21.08
CA GLN A 33 15.00 15.22 21.59
C GLN A 33 15.99 14.93 20.47
N SER A 34 15.56 14.20 19.42
CA SER A 34 16.42 13.86 18.27
C SER A 34 16.90 15.09 17.52
N ALA A 35 16.09 16.14 17.46
CA ALA A 35 16.43 17.41 16.82
C ALA A 35 17.30 18.32 17.69
N ASP A 36 17.59 17.93 18.91
CA ASP A 36 18.22 18.80 19.94
C ASP A 36 17.51 20.18 19.95
N TRP A 37 16.18 20.13 20.19
CA TRP A 37 15.33 21.31 20.08
C TRP A 37 15.78 22.43 21.03
N ASP A 38 16.21 22.11 22.24
CA ASP A 38 16.66 23.07 23.25
C ASP A 38 18.00 23.70 22.90
N GLY A 39 18.89 22.98 22.20
CA GLY A 39 20.15 23.48 21.70
C GLY A 39 20.05 24.42 20.48
N PHE A 40 18.85 24.67 19.96
CA PHE A 40 18.64 25.44 18.74
C PHE A 40 19.20 26.88 18.85
N GLU A 41 18.97 27.55 19.96
CA GLU A 41 19.36 28.95 20.09
C GLU A 41 20.89 29.13 19.97
N LYS A 42 21.67 28.21 20.55
CA LYS A 42 23.10 28.19 20.37
C LYS A 42 23.49 28.01 18.88
N ARG A 43 22.88 27.06 18.22
CA ARG A 43 23.15 26.80 16.79
C ARG A 43 22.74 27.99 15.91
N ARG A 44 21.66 28.70 16.25
CA ARG A 44 21.24 29.93 15.57
C ARG A 44 22.30 31.02 15.69
N GLN A 45 22.77 31.33 16.90
CA GLN A 45 23.80 32.34 17.15
C GLN A 45 25.12 31.99 16.45
N ASP A 46 25.51 30.72 16.45
CA ASP A 46 26.73 30.29 15.76
C ASP A 46 26.59 30.41 14.23
N SER A 47 25.42 30.20 13.70
CA SER A 47 25.13 30.45 12.28
C SER A 47 25.18 31.92 11.92
N GLU A 48 24.61 32.81 12.76
CA GLU A 48 24.63 34.26 12.57
C GLU A 48 26.05 34.83 12.53
N LYS A 49 26.94 34.34 13.39
CA LYS A 49 28.41 34.73 13.39
C LYS A 49 29.07 34.40 12.04
N ASN A 50 28.53 33.41 11.30
CA ASN A 50 29.02 33.01 9.98
C ASN A 50 28.21 33.61 8.85
N GLY A 51 27.35 34.61 9.10
CA GLY A 51 26.53 35.28 8.10
C GLY A 51 25.34 34.43 7.59
N LEU A 52 24.95 33.37 8.31
CA LEU A 52 23.88 32.48 7.95
C LEU A 52 22.66 32.67 8.87
N LEU A 53 21.47 32.59 8.30
CA LEU A 53 20.22 32.58 9.06
C LEU A 53 19.73 31.15 9.24
N ARG A 54 19.40 30.81 10.47
CA ARG A 54 18.87 29.48 10.83
C ARG A 54 17.47 29.62 11.43
N GLY A 55 16.50 28.91 10.88
CA GLY A 55 15.15 28.77 11.41
C GLY A 55 14.84 27.35 11.86
N ARG A 56 13.81 27.19 12.69
CA ARG A 56 13.24 25.88 13.03
C ARG A 56 11.70 25.97 12.94
N GLY A 57 11.10 24.83 12.69
CA GLY A 57 9.64 24.67 12.72
C GLY A 57 9.29 23.26 13.11
N ILE A 58 8.07 23.04 13.50
CA ILE A 58 7.52 21.74 13.81
C ILE A 58 6.15 21.60 13.16
N SER A 59 5.88 20.42 12.64
CA SER A 59 4.54 20.04 12.16
C SER A 59 4.17 18.68 12.72
N SER A 60 2.90 18.49 12.99
CA SER A 60 2.33 17.21 13.36
C SER A 60 1.12 16.95 12.49
N TYR A 61 1.01 15.74 11.95
CA TYR A 61 -0.11 15.33 11.12
C TYR A 61 -0.48 13.88 11.41
N LEU A 62 -1.68 13.52 11.03
CA LEU A 62 -2.16 12.15 11.01
C LEU A 62 -2.52 11.80 9.57
N GLU A 63 -2.06 10.64 9.14
CA GLU A 63 -2.45 10.07 7.86
C GLU A 63 -3.68 9.21 8.03
N ALA A 64 -4.75 9.57 7.33
CA ALA A 64 -5.92 8.71 7.21
C ALA A 64 -5.74 7.80 5.99
N ALA A 65 -5.67 6.50 6.23
CA ALA A 65 -5.61 5.53 5.15
C ALA A 65 -7.00 5.35 4.51
N THR A 66 -6.99 5.17 3.20
CA THR A 66 -8.13 4.83 2.35
C THR A 66 -9.14 5.92 2.05
N PHE A 67 -9.16 6.33 0.79
CA PHE A 67 -10.26 7.07 0.21
C PHE A 67 -10.56 6.52 -1.18
N PHE A 68 -11.85 6.43 -1.50
CA PHE A 68 -12.38 6.05 -2.79
C PHE A 68 -12.04 4.62 -3.24
N ASN A 69 -12.55 4.24 -4.40
CA ASN A 69 -12.25 2.99 -5.07
C ASN A 69 -11.06 3.11 -6.01
N ASP A 70 -10.51 1.97 -6.41
CA ASP A 70 -9.57 1.86 -7.51
C ASP A 70 -9.89 0.64 -8.36
N ARG A 71 -9.27 0.58 -9.54
CA ARG A 71 -9.32 -0.58 -10.41
C ARG A 71 -7.93 -1.15 -10.58
N MET A 72 -7.81 -2.45 -10.36
CA MET A 72 -6.65 -3.26 -10.69
C MET A 72 -7.06 -4.32 -11.69
N GLU A 73 -6.18 -4.63 -12.63
CA GLU A 73 -6.39 -5.67 -13.61
C GLU A 73 -5.15 -6.56 -13.68
N ILE A 74 -5.35 -7.87 -13.77
CA ILE A 74 -4.28 -8.85 -13.94
C ILE A 74 -4.49 -9.50 -15.30
N ARG A 75 -3.46 -9.45 -16.15
CA ARG A 75 -3.45 -10.09 -17.46
C ARG A 75 -2.35 -11.11 -17.54
N PHE A 76 -2.68 -12.31 -17.98
CA PHE A 76 -1.73 -13.35 -18.33
C PHE A 76 -1.46 -13.31 -19.83
N ASP A 77 -0.18 -13.34 -20.19
CA ASP A 77 0.26 -13.52 -21.56
C ASP A 77 0.54 -15.00 -21.83
N PRO A 78 0.31 -15.53 -23.05
CA PRO A 78 0.65 -16.91 -23.39
C PRO A 78 2.10 -17.29 -23.15
N SER A 79 3.02 -16.33 -23.05
CA SER A 79 4.43 -16.55 -22.69
C SER A 79 4.64 -16.86 -21.20
N GLY A 80 3.60 -16.74 -20.36
CA GLY A 80 3.70 -16.85 -18.91
C GLY A 80 3.94 -15.53 -18.19
N ALA A 81 4.12 -14.42 -18.91
CA ALA A 81 4.26 -13.10 -18.29
C ALA A 81 2.92 -12.64 -17.68
N VAL A 82 3.01 -11.92 -16.56
CA VAL A 82 1.86 -11.40 -15.83
C VAL A 82 1.94 -9.88 -15.79
N SER A 83 0.95 -9.20 -16.34
CA SER A 83 0.84 -7.74 -16.26
C SER A 83 -0.17 -7.33 -15.20
N VAL A 84 0.29 -6.53 -14.24
CA VAL A 84 -0.56 -5.84 -13.26
C VAL A 84 -0.83 -4.44 -13.79
N ILE A 85 -2.06 -4.14 -14.14
CA ILE A 85 -2.47 -2.82 -14.62
C ILE A 85 -3.10 -2.08 -13.45
N ALA A 86 -2.43 -1.02 -12.99
CA ALA A 86 -2.72 -0.34 -11.75
C ALA A 86 -3.23 1.08 -11.95
N GLY A 87 -4.34 1.41 -11.30
CA GLY A 87 -4.86 2.78 -11.21
C GLY A 87 -4.09 3.67 -10.23
N THR A 88 -3.21 3.09 -9.40
CA THR A 88 -2.26 3.80 -8.55
C THR A 88 -0.98 4.12 -9.32
N PHE A 89 -0.17 5.06 -8.81
CA PHE A 89 1.07 5.46 -9.46
C PHE A 89 2.23 5.49 -8.47
N SER A 90 3.38 4.95 -8.87
CA SER A 90 4.59 4.96 -8.06
C SER A 90 5.31 6.32 -8.15
N HIS A 91 5.69 6.83 -6.98
CA HIS A 91 6.52 8.02 -6.81
C HIS A 91 7.89 7.67 -6.20
N GLY A 92 8.33 6.42 -6.36
CA GLY A 92 9.54 5.88 -5.75
C GLY A 92 9.30 4.96 -4.55
N GLN A 93 8.04 4.69 -4.18
CA GLN A 93 7.69 3.84 -3.02
C GLN A 93 7.63 2.33 -3.34
N GLY A 94 8.08 1.91 -4.51
CA GLY A 94 8.32 0.50 -4.82
C GLY A 94 7.06 -0.32 -5.15
N HIS A 95 6.06 0.24 -5.81
CA HIS A 95 4.87 -0.50 -6.24
C HIS A 95 5.21 -1.73 -7.09
N GLU A 96 6.22 -1.62 -7.97
CA GLU A 96 6.66 -2.75 -8.80
C GLU A 96 7.03 -3.96 -7.95
N THR A 97 7.85 -3.74 -6.92
CA THR A 97 8.25 -4.82 -6.00
C THR A 97 7.05 -5.32 -5.18
N ALA A 98 6.29 -4.41 -4.58
CA ALA A 98 5.20 -4.79 -3.69
C ALA A 98 4.09 -5.56 -4.42
N TYR A 99 3.68 -5.12 -5.61
CA TYR A 99 2.65 -5.81 -6.38
C TYR A 99 3.15 -7.13 -6.98
N ALA A 100 4.43 -7.21 -7.37
CA ALA A 100 5.01 -8.48 -7.79
C ALA A 100 5.02 -9.50 -6.65
N GLN A 101 5.43 -9.11 -5.43
CA GLN A 101 5.36 -9.96 -4.25
C GLN A 101 3.93 -10.46 -3.97
N MET A 102 2.93 -9.58 -4.12
CA MET A 102 1.52 -9.97 -3.96
C MET A 102 1.10 -10.98 -5.02
N MET A 103 1.54 -10.85 -6.27
CA MET A 103 1.21 -11.81 -7.32
C MET A 103 1.87 -13.17 -7.06
N CYS A 104 3.11 -13.20 -6.60
CA CYS A 104 3.76 -14.44 -6.18
C CYS A 104 2.96 -15.13 -5.07
N GLU A 105 2.64 -14.39 -4.01
CA GLU A 105 1.87 -14.91 -2.86
C GLU A 105 0.45 -15.38 -3.23
N PHE A 106 -0.24 -14.66 -4.12
CA PHE A 106 -1.63 -14.95 -4.42
C PHE A 106 -1.79 -16.00 -5.52
N LEU A 107 -0.88 -16.04 -6.47
CA LEU A 107 -1.04 -16.82 -7.71
C LEU A 107 0.13 -17.80 -7.97
N GLY A 108 1.17 -17.83 -7.12
CA GLY A 108 2.32 -18.71 -7.30
C GLY A 108 3.10 -18.44 -8.59
N VAL A 109 3.10 -17.20 -9.07
CA VAL A 109 3.85 -16.82 -10.29
C VAL A 109 5.26 -16.38 -9.93
N GLU A 110 6.21 -16.56 -10.87
CA GLU A 110 7.57 -16.11 -10.67
C GLU A 110 7.67 -14.58 -10.62
N PHE A 111 8.45 -14.06 -9.68
CA PHE A 111 8.59 -12.62 -9.44
C PHE A 111 9.01 -11.85 -10.70
N GLU A 112 9.97 -12.35 -11.43
CA GLU A 112 10.52 -11.76 -12.64
C GLU A 112 9.53 -11.79 -13.82
N SER A 113 8.49 -12.61 -13.75
CA SER A 113 7.43 -12.66 -14.77
C SER A 113 6.42 -11.52 -14.64
N VAL A 114 6.40 -10.84 -13.48
CA VAL A 114 5.41 -9.80 -13.17
C VAL A 114 5.88 -8.43 -13.70
N ARG A 115 5.01 -7.75 -14.43
CA ARG A 115 5.23 -6.40 -14.96
C ARG A 115 4.14 -5.47 -14.47
N LEU A 116 4.53 -4.31 -13.93
CA LEU A 116 3.60 -3.26 -13.55
C LEU A 116 3.38 -2.29 -14.72
N VAL A 117 2.12 -2.06 -15.06
CA VAL A 117 1.66 -1.04 -16.01
C VAL A 117 0.88 0.00 -15.24
N GLN A 118 1.37 1.25 -15.24
CA GLN A 118 0.78 2.37 -14.50
C GLN A 118 1.05 3.68 -15.24
N GLY A 119 0.23 4.72 -15.01
CA GLY A 119 0.44 6.06 -15.54
C GLY A 119 0.24 6.19 -17.06
N ASP A 120 -0.21 5.15 -17.72
CA ASP A 120 -0.51 5.12 -19.15
C ASP A 120 -2.03 5.13 -19.34
N THR A 121 -2.57 6.22 -19.84
CA THR A 121 -4.02 6.41 -20.04
C THR A 121 -4.60 5.52 -21.15
N ASP A 122 -3.77 4.98 -22.02
CA ASP A 122 -4.21 4.03 -23.05
C ASP A 122 -4.39 2.62 -22.47
N ALA A 123 -3.62 2.29 -21.44
CA ALA A 123 -3.69 0.99 -20.76
C ALA A 123 -4.56 1.02 -19.50
N VAL A 124 -4.50 2.10 -18.71
CA VAL A 124 -5.21 2.27 -17.43
C VAL A 124 -6.52 3.02 -17.65
N SER A 125 -7.61 2.28 -17.79
CA SER A 125 -8.93 2.87 -18.08
C SER A 125 -9.52 3.70 -16.92
N ILE A 126 -9.19 3.34 -15.67
CA ILE A 126 -9.61 4.05 -14.45
C ILE A 126 -8.44 4.04 -13.48
N GLY A 127 -8.00 5.22 -13.05
CA GLY A 127 -6.97 5.39 -12.05
C GLY A 127 -7.15 6.69 -11.29
N ARG A 128 -6.81 6.69 -10.00
CA ARG A 128 -6.90 7.88 -9.13
C ARG A 128 -5.53 8.30 -8.59
N GLY A 129 -4.49 7.58 -8.94
CA GLY A 129 -3.13 7.84 -8.45
C GLY A 129 -2.92 7.40 -7.00
N THR A 130 -1.85 7.90 -6.39
CA THR A 130 -1.41 7.53 -5.06
C THR A 130 -1.45 8.73 -4.12
N TYR A 131 -2.23 8.64 -3.05
CA TYR A 131 -2.35 9.59 -1.96
C TYR A 131 -3.11 8.92 -0.80
N ALA A 132 -3.11 9.50 0.39
CA ALA A 132 -3.86 9.01 1.56
C ALA A 132 -3.65 7.49 1.82
N SER A 133 -2.43 7.01 1.68
CA SER A 133 -2.02 5.61 1.93
C SER A 133 -2.91 4.56 1.25
N ARG A 134 -3.45 4.86 0.07
CA ARG A 134 -4.47 4.03 -0.59
C ARG A 134 -3.92 2.92 -1.49
N SER A 135 -2.67 3.03 -1.92
CA SER A 135 -2.11 2.10 -2.91
C SER A 135 -2.15 0.64 -2.46
N MET A 136 -1.75 0.37 -1.22
CA MET A 136 -1.80 -0.98 -0.69
C MET A 136 -3.19 -1.35 -0.16
N THR A 137 -3.85 -0.45 0.57
CA THR A 137 -5.15 -0.75 1.17
C THR A 137 -6.26 -0.93 0.13
N ILE A 138 -6.38 -0.04 -0.83
CA ILE A 138 -7.40 -0.15 -1.89
C ILE A 138 -6.87 -0.95 -3.08
N GLY A 139 -5.70 -0.59 -3.61
CA GLY A 139 -5.13 -1.25 -4.76
C GLY A 139 -4.76 -2.70 -4.48
N GLY A 140 -4.11 -2.97 -3.35
CA GLY A 140 -3.77 -4.33 -2.92
C GLY A 140 -5.01 -5.18 -2.66
N SER A 141 -6.05 -4.63 -2.03
CA SER A 141 -7.34 -5.33 -1.86
C SER A 141 -8.01 -5.64 -3.21
N ALA A 142 -7.95 -4.71 -4.17
CA ALA A 142 -8.49 -4.94 -5.51
C ALA A 142 -7.69 -6.04 -6.26
N LEU A 143 -6.37 -6.09 -6.08
CA LEU A 143 -5.53 -7.17 -6.62
C LEU A 143 -5.89 -8.52 -6.01
N ARG A 144 -6.11 -8.60 -4.69
CA ARG A 144 -6.57 -9.83 -4.04
C ARG A 144 -7.88 -10.33 -4.62
N ILE A 145 -8.86 -9.45 -4.75
CA ILE A 145 -10.17 -9.79 -5.36
C ILE A 145 -10.01 -10.26 -6.81
N ALA A 146 -9.11 -9.64 -7.57
CA ALA A 146 -8.84 -10.05 -8.95
C ALA A 146 -8.15 -11.42 -9.00
N ALA A 147 -7.20 -11.69 -8.11
CA ALA A 147 -6.54 -12.98 -7.99
C ALA A 147 -7.53 -14.10 -7.62
N ASP A 148 -8.41 -13.87 -6.64
CA ASP A 148 -9.45 -14.84 -6.25
C ASP A 148 -10.36 -15.20 -7.44
N LYS A 149 -10.75 -14.23 -8.26
CA LYS A 149 -11.53 -14.49 -9.49
C LYS A 149 -10.76 -15.30 -10.53
N ILE A 150 -9.46 -15.10 -10.63
CA ILE A 150 -8.58 -15.88 -11.52
C ILE A 150 -8.50 -17.32 -11.03
N ILE A 151 -8.30 -17.53 -9.73
CA ILE A 151 -8.27 -18.87 -9.12
C ILE A 151 -9.59 -19.60 -9.35
N GLU A 152 -10.73 -18.95 -9.10
CA GLU A 152 -12.05 -19.57 -9.35
C GLU A 152 -12.27 -19.94 -10.82
N LYS A 153 -11.87 -19.06 -11.75
CA LYS A 153 -11.92 -19.39 -13.17
C LYS A 153 -10.95 -20.52 -13.53
N GLY A 154 -9.76 -20.52 -12.94
CA GLY A 154 -8.75 -21.57 -13.11
C GLY A 154 -9.28 -22.92 -12.64
N LYS A 155 -9.95 -22.99 -11.48
CA LYS A 155 -10.60 -24.22 -10.98
C LYS A 155 -11.64 -24.77 -11.96
N GLN A 156 -12.45 -23.90 -12.57
CA GLN A 156 -13.43 -24.32 -13.57
C GLN A 156 -12.78 -24.92 -14.83
N ILE A 157 -11.67 -24.30 -15.29
CA ILE A 157 -10.91 -24.80 -16.43
C ILE A 157 -10.24 -26.13 -16.09
N ALA A 158 -9.57 -26.20 -14.92
CA ALA A 158 -8.92 -27.44 -14.46
C ALA A 158 -9.90 -28.58 -14.26
N ALA A 159 -11.08 -28.31 -13.72
CA ALA A 159 -12.17 -29.29 -13.58
C ALA A 159 -12.56 -29.91 -14.93
N HIS A 160 -12.67 -29.07 -15.96
CA HIS A 160 -12.96 -29.55 -17.31
C HIS A 160 -11.83 -30.40 -17.89
N ILE A 161 -10.57 -29.97 -17.72
CA ILE A 161 -9.40 -30.66 -18.27
C ILE A 161 -9.14 -31.98 -17.53
N LEU A 162 -9.32 -32.00 -16.20
CA LEU A 162 -9.05 -33.14 -15.35
C LEU A 162 -10.25 -34.08 -15.16
N GLU A 163 -11.37 -33.79 -15.86
CA GLU A 163 -12.63 -34.55 -15.77
C GLU A 163 -13.11 -34.73 -14.31
N ALA A 164 -12.97 -33.70 -13.48
CA ALA A 164 -13.33 -33.68 -12.06
C ALA A 164 -14.39 -32.61 -11.75
N ALA A 165 -15.03 -32.70 -10.59
CA ALA A 165 -15.92 -31.62 -10.15
C ALA A 165 -15.10 -30.40 -9.72
N ALA A 166 -15.59 -29.17 -10.03
CA ALA A 166 -14.89 -27.95 -9.64
C ALA A 166 -14.68 -27.80 -8.11
N ALA A 167 -15.55 -28.44 -7.33
CA ALA A 167 -15.43 -28.49 -5.87
C ALA A 167 -14.25 -29.34 -5.38
N ASP A 168 -13.79 -30.28 -6.22
CA ASP A 168 -12.68 -31.18 -5.90
C ASP A 168 -11.35 -30.63 -6.42
N ILE A 169 -11.35 -29.45 -7.05
CA ILE A 169 -10.10 -28.79 -7.49
C ILE A 169 -9.57 -27.88 -6.39
N GLU A 170 -8.36 -28.15 -5.99
CA GLU A 170 -7.57 -27.27 -5.12
C GLU A 170 -6.59 -26.43 -5.93
N PHE A 171 -6.31 -25.25 -5.41
CA PHE A 171 -5.25 -24.38 -5.93
C PHE A 171 -4.21 -24.16 -4.84
N ASP A 172 -2.97 -24.42 -5.17
CA ASP A 172 -1.83 -24.18 -4.30
C ASP A 172 -0.62 -23.79 -5.15
N ASP A 173 0.00 -22.66 -4.81
CA ASP A 173 1.24 -22.14 -5.40
C ASP A 173 1.29 -22.26 -6.93
N GLY A 174 0.27 -21.70 -7.62
CA GLY A 174 0.16 -21.68 -9.08
C GLY A 174 -0.35 -22.97 -9.71
N ASN A 175 -0.60 -24.02 -8.95
CA ASN A 175 -1.00 -25.33 -9.45
C ASN A 175 -2.45 -25.65 -9.10
N PHE A 176 -3.13 -26.30 -10.03
CA PHE A 176 -4.46 -26.85 -9.82
C PHE A 176 -4.39 -28.39 -9.79
N SER A 177 -4.93 -28.98 -8.76
CA SER A 177 -4.93 -30.44 -8.57
C SER A 177 -6.28 -30.94 -8.09
N VAL A 178 -6.56 -32.20 -8.35
CA VAL A 178 -7.76 -32.88 -7.81
C VAL A 178 -7.45 -33.39 -6.42
N THR A 179 -8.30 -33.05 -5.46
CA THR A 179 -8.26 -33.60 -4.09
C THR A 179 -8.68 -35.06 -4.09
N GLY A 180 -7.87 -35.97 -3.58
CA GLY A 180 -8.22 -37.38 -3.42
C GLY A 180 -7.08 -38.27 -3.10
#